data_d2b243640f9b17c2fc1c684fead20f0d
#
_entry.id   d2b243640f9b17c2fc1c684fead20f0d
#
_cell.length_a   1.000
_cell.length_b   1.000
_cell.length_c   1.000
_cell.angle_alpha   90.00
_cell.angle_beta   90.00
_cell.angle_gamma   90.00
#
_symmetry.space_group_name_H-M   'P 1'
#
loop_
_entity.id
_entity.type
_entity.pdbx_description
1 polymer ?
#
loop_
_entity_poly.entity_id
_entity_poly.type
_entity_poly.pdbx_seq_one_letter_code
_entity_poly.pdbx_strand_id
1 'polypeptide(L)'
;EMKELMEKIEKLMQEMEKDQDLEMMEEMKDRNEQRENELERMEELFKQLELEQEINKAADKLDEMAKKQEELSEKTEDKKESNEQLEKKQEELTKELEDLEKKMEDIEKKNEALENPQKMDDPRKEWRTSKKTWRTVKNNWRKTRTASPPKRKKARPKK
;
A
#
# COMPACT_ATOMS: atom_id res chain seq x y z
N GLU A 1 35.48 56.82 -45.85
CA GLU A 1 35.82 55.40 -46.07
C GLU A 1 36.21 54.69 -44.76
N MET A 2 37.20 55.18 -43.95
CA MET A 2 37.64 54.53 -42.74
C MET A 2 36.56 54.55 -41.61
N LYS A 3 35.78 55.63 -41.45
CA LYS A 3 34.66 55.72 -40.56
C LYS A 3 33.52 54.75 -40.92
N GLU A 4 33.21 54.67 -42.19
CA GLU A 4 32.16 53.74 -42.69
C GLU A 4 32.55 52.27 -42.48
N LEU A 5 33.83 51.95 -42.55
CA LEU A 5 34.31 50.60 -42.22
C LEU A 5 34.24 50.29 -40.75
N MET A 6 34.56 51.24 -39.87
CA MET A 6 34.41 51.08 -38.42
C MET A 6 32.93 50.91 -38.02
N GLU A 7 32.02 51.69 -38.57
CA GLU A 7 30.56 51.54 -38.30
C GLU A 7 30.02 50.19 -38.80
N LYS A 8 30.53 49.66 -39.90
CA LYS A 8 30.17 48.30 -40.37
C LYS A 8 30.72 47.21 -39.47
N ILE A 9 31.93 47.33 -38.99
CA ILE A 9 32.53 46.39 -38.05
C ILE A 9 31.74 46.40 -36.72
N GLU A 10 31.40 47.57 -36.21
CA GLU A 10 30.62 47.72 -34.95
C GLU A 10 29.22 47.11 -35.06
N LYS A 11 28.55 47.29 -36.21
CA LYS A 11 27.26 46.62 -36.47
C LYS A 11 27.39 45.11 -36.57
N LEU A 12 28.38 44.59 -37.23
CA LEU A 12 28.64 43.15 -37.36
C LEU A 12 28.96 42.53 -35.98
N MET A 13 29.74 43.22 -35.15
CA MET A 13 30.02 42.75 -33.80
C MET A 13 28.73 42.71 -32.93
N GLN A 14 27.85 43.73 -32.99
CA GLN A 14 26.60 43.74 -32.30
C GLN A 14 25.59 42.68 -32.78
N GLU A 15 25.59 42.38 -34.09
CA GLU A 15 24.78 41.28 -34.63
C GLU A 15 25.32 39.92 -34.17
N MET A 16 26.63 39.71 -34.18
CA MET A 16 27.26 38.46 -33.69
C MET A 16 27.03 38.24 -32.19
N GLU A 17 27.11 39.29 -31.35
CA GLU A 17 26.80 39.19 -29.93
C GLU A 17 25.33 38.80 -29.71
N LYS A 18 24.39 39.38 -30.45
CA LYS A 18 22.96 39.02 -30.36
C LYS A 18 22.68 37.59 -30.79
N ASP A 19 23.32 37.13 -31.84
CA ASP A 19 23.15 35.76 -32.33
C ASP A 19 23.71 34.73 -31.32
N GLN A 20 24.86 35.02 -30.70
CA GLN A 20 25.44 34.20 -29.65
C GLN A 20 24.57 34.19 -28.40
N ASP A 21 24.01 35.33 -27.99
CA ASP A 21 23.10 35.41 -26.83
C ASP A 21 21.83 34.61 -27.10
N LEU A 22 21.26 34.66 -28.29
CA LEU A 22 20.08 33.88 -28.67
C LEU A 22 20.36 32.36 -28.64
N GLU A 23 21.47 31.95 -29.21
CA GLU A 23 21.90 30.53 -29.21
C GLU A 23 22.09 30.02 -27.76
N MET A 24 22.71 30.83 -26.89
CA MET A 24 22.92 30.52 -25.50
C MET A 24 21.56 30.42 -24.72
N MET A 25 20.63 31.30 -25.05
CA MET A 25 19.27 31.25 -24.46
C MET A 25 18.52 30.00 -24.92
N GLU A 26 18.61 29.59 -26.16
CA GLU A 26 18.00 28.35 -26.66
C GLU A 26 18.61 27.11 -25.97
N GLU A 27 19.96 27.04 -25.90
CA GLU A 27 20.61 25.95 -25.13
C GLU A 27 20.17 25.90 -23.66
N MET A 28 20.07 27.04 -23.01
CA MET A 28 19.61 27.09 -21.63
C MET A 28 18.14 26.61 -21.48
N LYS A 29 17.31 26.97 -22.45
CA LYS A 29 15.91 26.52 -22.49
C LYS A 29 15.83 25.00 -22.67
N ASP A 30 16.55 24.45 -23.61
CA ASP A 30 16.60 23.00 -23.86
C ASP A 30 17.11 22.22 -22.63
N ARG A 31 18.16 22.74 -21.98
CA ARG A 31 18.67 22.15 -20.73
C ARG A 31 17.68 22.21 -19.59
N ASN A 32 16.92 23.28 -19.49
CA ASN A 32 15.87 23.39 -18.46
C ASN A 32 14.74 22.40 -18.72
N GLU A 33 14.30 22.27 -19.97
CA GLU A 33 13.25 21.30 -20.35
C GLU A 33 13.74 19.84 -20.09
N GLN A 34 14.99 19.53 -20.40
CA GLN A 34 15.57 18.22 -20.06
C GLN A 34 15.59 17.97 -18.55
N ARG A 35 15.94 18.97 -17.73
CA ARG A 35 15.93 18.85 -16.28
C ARG A 35 14.53 18.68 -15.71
N GLU A 36 13.54 19.38 -16.25
CA GLU A 36 12.14 19.21 -15.86
C GLU A 36 11.68 17.77 -16.14
N ASN A 37 11.95 17.26 -17.33
CA ASN A 37 11.64 15.87 -17.69
C ASN A 37 12.36 14.83 -16.80
N GLU A 38 13.60 15.09 -16.41
CA GLU A 38 14.35 14.22 -15.48
C GLU A 38 13.74 14.27 -14.06
N LEU A 39 13.33 15.45 -13.60
CA LEU A 39 12.67 15.61 -12.30
C LEU A 39 11.32 14.89 -12.27
N GLU A 40 10.51 15.01 -13.30
CA GLU A 40 9.23 14.29 -13.40
C GLU A 40 9.43 12.77 -13.37
N ARG A 41 10.43 12.27 -14.11
CA ARG A 41 10.78 10.84 -14.06
C ARG A 41 11.26 10.39 -12.68
N MET A 42 12.06 11.20 -12.01
CA MET A 42 12.50 10.89 -10.64
C MET A 42 11.33 10.88 -9.66
N GLU A 43 10.42 11.84 -9.77
CA GLU A 43 9.22 11.89 -8.94
C GLU A 43 8.35 10.64 -9.13
N GLU A 44 8.17 10.20 -10.37
CA GLU A 44 7.41 8.98 -10.65
C GLU A 44 8.09 7.72 -10.08
N LEU A 45 9.42 7.64 -10.20
CA LEU A 45 10.20 6.55 -9.59
C LEU A 45 10.07 6.53 -8.06
N PHE A 46 10.06 7.70 -7.41
CA PHE A 46 9.84 7.80 -5.98
C PHE A 46 8.46 7.31 -5.56
N LYS A 47 7.42 7.69 -6.31
CA LYS A 47 6.05 7.22 -6.09
C LYS A 47 5.95 5.69 -6.22
N GLN A 48 6.61 5.12 -7.23
CA GLN A 48 6.65 3.67 -7.42
C GLN A 48 7.38 2.96 -6.27
N LEU A 49 8.52 3.49 -5.82
CA LEU A 49 9.27 2.93 -4.70
C LEU A 49 8.50 3.00 -3.38
N GLU A 50 7.82 4.12 -3.13
CA GLU A 50 6.95 4.26 -1.95
C GLU A 50 5.82 3.24 -1.97
N LEU A 51 5.17 3.07 -3.12
CA LEU A 51 4.12 2.08 -3.32
C LEU A 51 4.63 0.66 -3.06
N GLU A 52 5.80 0.30 -3.60
CA GLU A 52 6.41 -1.02 -3.38
C GLU A 52 6.70 -1.27 -1.90
N GLN A 53 7.20 -0.27 -1.19
CA GLN A 53 7.43 -0.38 0.25
C GLN A 53 6.12 -0.58 1.03
N GLU A 54 5.05 0.12 0.66
CA GLU A 54 3.75 -0.05 1.29
C GLU A 54 3.16 -1.44 1.04
N ILE A 55 3.29 -1.96 -0.17
CA ILE A 55 2.88 -3.33 -0.53
C ILE A 55 3.64 -4.35 0.31
N ASN A 56 4.96 -4.23 0.41
CA ASN A 56 5.79 -5.14 1.20
C ASN A 56 5.41 -5.12 2.69
N LYS A 57 5.20 -3.92 3.27
CA LYS A 57 4.72 -3.80 4.66
C LYS A 57 3.33 -4.41 4.87
N ALA A 58 2.46 -4.31 3.87
CA ALA A 58 1.14 -4.92 3.94
C ALA A 58 1.23 -6.45 3.85
N ALA A 59 2.10 -6.98 3.01
CA ALA A 59 2.37 -8.42 2.90
C ALA A 59 2.95 -8.99 4.21
N ASP A 60 3.97 -8.35 4.78
CA ASP A 60 4.56 -8.75 6.06
C ASP A 60 3.50 -8.78 7.18
N LYS A 61 2.62 -7.77 7.19
CA LYS A 61 1.54 -7.71 8.17
C LYS A 61 0.52 -8.82 8.00
N LEU A 62 0.20 -9.19 6.76
CA LEU A 62 -0.65 -10.35 6.47
C LEU A 62 -0.04 -11.65 6.98
N ASP A 63 1.24 -11.84 6.77
CA ASP A 63 1.96 -13.04 7.24
C ASP A 63 1.98 -13.12 8.77
N GLU A 64 2.21 -12.01 9.45
CA GLU A 64 2.10 -11.94 10.92
C GLU A 64 0.70 -12.32 11.40
N MET A 65 -0.33 -11.80 10.73
CA MET A 65 -1.72 -12.07 11.08
C MET A 65 -2.09 -13.53 10.81
N ALA A 66 -1.60 -14.12 9.72
CA ALA A 66 -1.80 -15.53 9.42
C ALA A 66 -1.20 -16.42 10.53
N LYS A 67 0.01 -16.14 10.98
CA LYS A 67 0.67 -16.85 12.10
C LYS A 67 -0.12 -16.72 13.41
N LYS A 68 -0.55 -15.49 13.74
CA LYS A 68 -1.39 -15.26 14.94
C LYS A 68 -2.70 -16.03 14.88
N GLN A 69 -3.33 -16.12 13.70
CA GLN A 69 -4.55 -16.86 13.50
C GLN A 69 -4.35 -18.36 13.65
N GLU A 70 -3.24 -18.89 13.14
CA GLU A 70 -2.86 -20.30 13.30
C GLU A 70 -2.65 -20.65 14.78
N GLU A 71 -1.85 -19.85 15.50
CA GLU A 71 -1.66 -20.01 16.95
C GLU A 71 -2.97 -19.96 17.73
N LEU A 72 -3.89 -19.07 17.33
CA LEU A 72 -5.19 -18.97 17.97
C LEU A 72 -6.06 -20.19 17.70
N SER A 73 -5.96 -20.78 16.51
CA SER A 73 -6.62 -22.04 16.16
C SER A 73 -6.12 -23.19 17.02
N GLU A 74 -4.80 -23.36 17.14
CA GLU A 74 -4.18 -24.38 17.97
C GLU A 74 -4.58 -24.25 19.46
N LYS A 75 -4.53 -23.03 20.00
CA LYS A 75 -4.94 -22.77 21.38
C LYS A 75 -6.43 -23.06 21.64
N THR A 76 -7.23 -22.91 20.59
CA THR A 76 -8.66 -23.25 20.64
C THR A 76 -8.88 -24.75 20.70
N GLU A 77 -8.14 -25.52 19.91
CA GLU A 77 -8.21 -26.97 19.89
C GLU A 77 -7.71 -27.58 21.21
N ASP A 78 -6.62 -27.06 21.73
CA ASP A 78 -5.99 -27.51 22.97
C ASP A 78 -6.81 -27.17 24.24
N LYS A 79 -7.83 -26.32 24.14
CA LYS A 79 -8.65 -25.85 25.27
C LYS A 79 -7.83 -25.26 26.44
N LYS A 80 -6.66 -24.71 26.13
CA LYS A 80 -5.74 -24.15 27.14
C LYS A 80 -6.13 -22.76 27.61
N GLU A 81 -6.88 -22.03 26.80
CA GLU A 81 -7.32 -20.65 27.12
C GLU A 81 -8.87 -20.60 27.31
N SER A 82 -9.34 -19.62 28.06
CA SER A 82 -10.78 -19.42 28.21
C SER A 82 -11.38 -18.90 26.91
N ASN A 83 -12.63 -19.30 26.62
CA ASN A 83 -13.36 -18.84 25.45
C ASN A 83 -13.42 -17.30 25.35
N GLU A 84 -13.46 -16.61 26.47
CA GLU A 84 -13.48 -15.15 26.51
C GLU A 84 -12.16 -14.51 26.06
N GLN A 85 -11.01 -15.12 26.41
CA GLN A 85 -9.69 -14.66 25.98
C GLN A 85 -9.48 -14.91 24.48
N LEU A 86 -9.92 -16.06 24.00
CA LEU A 86 -9.85 -16.41 22.60
C LEU A 86 -10.76 -15.49 21.75
N GLU A 87 -11.95 -15.13 22.25
CA GLU A 87 -12.88 -14.19 21.58
C GLU A 87 -12.27 -12.80 21.46
N LYS A 88 -11.61 -12.28 22.51
CA LYS A 88 -10.91 -10.99 22.48
C LYS A 88 -9.79 -10.97 21.44
N LYS A 89 -8.94 -12.01 21.44
CA LYS A 89 -7.85 -12.13 20.46
C LYS A 89 -8.39 -12.17 19.02
N GLN A 90 -9.48 -12.90 18.79
CA GLN A 90 -10.12 -12.96 17.48
C GLN A 90 -10.72 -11.60 17.07
N GLU A 91 -11.25 -10.83 18.02
CA GLU A 91 -11.76 -9.48 17.75
C GLU A 91 -10.64 -8.51 17.41
N GLU A 92 -9.49 -8.59 18.10
CA GLU A 92 -8.30 -7.79 17.81
C GLU A 92 -7.77 -8.08 16.41
N LEU A 93 -7.61 -9.36 16.05
CA LEU A 93 -7.18 -9.76 14.71
C LEU A 93 -8.17 -9.31 13.63
N THR A 94 -9.47 -9.33 13.93
CA THR A 94 -10.49 -8.86 12.98
C THR A 94 -10.35 -7.35 12.73
N LYS A 95 -10.07 -6.56 13.76
CA LYS A 95 -9.82 -5.12 13.61
C LYS A 95 -8.53 -4.84 12.85
N GLU A 96 -7.44 -5.56 13.18
CA GLU A 96 -6.18 -5.45 12.43
C GLU A 96 -6.39 -5.73 10.93
N LEU A 97 -7.23 -6.72 10.60
CA LEU A 97 -7.58 -7.05 9.22
C LEU A 97 -8.37 -5.92 8.54
N GLU A 98 -9.37 -5.34 9.22
CA GLU A 98 -10.15 -4.23 8.68
C GLU A 98 -9.29 -2.98 8.42
N ASP A 99 -8.31 -2.71 9.28
CA ASP A 99 -7.37 -1.60 9.09
C ASP A 99 -6.39 -1.87 7.93
N LEU A 100 -5.99 -3.13 7.75
CA LEU A 100 -5.16 -3.52 6.63
C LEU A 100 -5.94 -3.46 5.31
N GLU A 101 -7.23 -3.84 5.29
CA GLU A 101 -8.12 -3.66 4.13
C GLU A 101 -8.15 -2.19 3.66
N LYS A 102 -8.28 -1.24 4.57
CA LYS A 102 -8.26 0.20 4.23
C LYS A 102 -6.92 0.63 3.63
N LYS A 103 -5.80 0.16 4.21
CA LYS A 103 -4.47 0.46 3.66
C LYS A 103 -4.30 -0.11 2.25
N MET A 104 -4.82 -1.30 1.98
CA MET A 104 -4.76 -1.89 0.64
C MET A 104 -5.62 -1.11 -0.37
N GLU A 105 -6.77 -0.58 0.04
CA GLU A 105 -7.56 0.32 -0.81
C GLU A 105 -6.80 1.62 -1.13
N ASP A 106 -6.05 2.16 -0.17
CA ASP A 106 -5.23 3.35 -0.40
C ASP A 106 -4.03 3.05 -1.30
N ILE A 107 -3.38 1.90 -1.14
CA ILE A 107 -2.32 1.40 -2.03
C ILE A 107 -2.85 1.25 -3.47
N GLU A 108 -4.04 0.71 -3.65
CA GLU A 108 -4.67 0.56 -4.97
C GLU A 108 -4.90 1.92 -5.63
N LYS A 109 -5.44 2.90 -4.89
CA LYS A 109 -5.63 4.26 -5.39
C LYS A 109 -4.30 4.93 -5.78
N LYS A 110 -3.26 4.73 -4.96
CA LYS A 110 -1.91 5.23 -5.28
C LYS A 110 -1.36 4.58 -6.56
N ASN A 111 -1.56 3.28 -6.72
CA ASN A 111 -1.15 2.56 -7.93
C ASN A 111 -1.91 3.06 -9.17
N GLU A 112 -3.22 3.31 -9.06
CA GLU A 112 -4.03 3.87 -10.15
C GLU A 112 -3.60 5.30 -10.54
N ALA A 113 -3.00 6.04 -9.60
CA ALA A 113 -2.51 7.40 -9.83
C ALA A 113 -1.10 7.46 -10.46
N LEU A 114 -0.40 6.34 -10.61
CA LEU A 114 0.88 6.27 -11.31
C LEU A 114 0.67 6.41 -12.82
N GLU A 115 1.64 6.96 -13.52
CA GLU A 115 1.63 7.01 -14.99
C GLU A 115 1.58 5.61 -15.63
N ASN A 116 2.27 4.65 -14.99
CA ASN A 116 2.29 3.26 -15.40
C ASN A 116 1.85 2.36 -14.24
N PRO A 117 0.54 2.18 -14.02
CA PRO A 117 0.02 1.34 -12.95
C PRO A 117 0.56 -0.08 -13.04
N GLN A 118 1.09 -0.60 -11.94
CA GLN A 118 1.54 -1.98 -11.86
C GLN A 118 0.33 -2.92 -11.84
N LYS A 119 0.43 -4.04 -12.56
CA LYS A 119 -0.57 -5.12 -12.47
C LYS A 119 -0.44 -5.78 -11.10
N MET A 120 -1.26 -5.35 -10.16
CA MET A 120 -1.42 -6.06 -8.91
C MET A 120 -2.46 -7.15 -9.09
N ASP A 121 -2.11 -8.39 -8.73
CA ASP A 121 -3.12 -9.43 -8.59
C ASP A 121 -4.11 -8.97 -7.53
N ASP A 122 -5.41 -9.04 -7.83
CA ASP A 122 -6.45 -8.53 -6.93
C ASP A 122 -6.42 -9.33 -5.61
N PRO A 123 -5.77 -8.84 -4.55
CA PRO A 123 -5.68 -9.55 -3.29
C PRO A 123 -7.05 -9.71 -2.62
N ARG A 124 -8.06 -8.97 -3.09
CA ARG A 124 -9.44 -9.04 -2.58
C ARG A 124 -10.09 -10.40 -2.79
N LYS A 125 -9.68 -11.16 -3.80
CA LYS A 125 -10.24 -12.51 -4.03
C LYS A 125 -9.83 -13.46 -2.92
N GLU A 126 -8.57 -13.47 -2.56
CA GLU A 126 -8.04 -14.28 -1.47
C GLU A 126 -8.53 -13.77 -0.11
N TRP A 127 -8.62 -12.45 0.06
CA TRP A 127 -9.13 -11.80 1.26
C TRP A 127 -10.59 -12.06 1.53
N ARG A 128 -11.44 -12.03 0.51
CA ARG A 128 -12.85 -12.38 0.64
C ARG A 128 -13.04 -13.82 1.11
N THR A 129 -12.17 -14.70 0.69
CA THR A 129 -12.16 -16.11 1.12
C THR A 129 -11.74 -16.20 2.58
N SER A 130 -10.65 -15.54 2.97
CA SER A 130 -10.18 -15.45 4.36
C SER A 130 -11.21 -14.80 5.28
N LYS A 131 -11.82 -13.69 4.88
CA LYS A 131 -12.88 -13.00 5.65
C LYS A 131 -14.13 -13.86 5.84
N LYS A 132 -14.51 -14.68 4.85
CA LYS A 132 -15.59 -15.67 5.00
C LYS A 132 -15.22 -16.72 6.04
N THR A 133 -14.00 -17.24 5.99
CA THR A 133 -13.50 -18.24 6.96
C THR A 133 -13.50 -17.66 8.38
N TRP A 134 -13.01 -16.45 8.56
CA TRP A 134 -12.99 -15.76 9.86
C TRP A 134 -14.39 -15.48 10.41
N ARG A 135 -15.32 -15.03 9.56
CA ARG A 135 -16.75 -14.90 9.95
C ARG A 135 -17.38 -16.23 10.33
N THR A 136 -17.03 -17.30 9.64
CA THR A 136 -17.56 -18.63 9.93
C THR A 136 -17.07 -19.13 11.29
N VAL A 137 -15.77 -18.95 11.60
CA VAL A 137 -15.17 -19.26 12.90
C VAL A 137 -15.88 -18.47 14.01
N LYS A 138 -16.02 -17.14 13.85
CA LYS A 138 -16.73 -16.27 14.83
C LYS A 138 -18.17 -16.70 15.04
N ASN A 139 -18.91 -17.06 14.00
CA ASN A 139 -20.29 -17.49 14.08
C ASN A 139 -20.43 -18.87 14.71
N ASN A 140 -19.51 -19.79 14.46
CA ASN A 140 -19.49 -21.11 15.09
C ASN A 140 -19.22 -21.00 16.61
N TRP A 141 -18.32 -20.10 16.99
CA TRP A 141 -18.06 -19.81 18.41
C TRP A 141 -19.28 -19.23 19.14
N ARG A 142 -20.00 -18.30 18.53
CA ARG A 142 -21.26 -17.79 19.08
C ARG A 142 -22.29 -18.91 19.28
N LYS A 143 -22.39 -19.83 18.33
CA LYS A 143 -23.34 -20.96 18.43
C LYS A 143 -22.95 -21.95 19.52
N THR A 144 -21.69 -22.24 19.73
CA THR A 144 -21.21 -23.12 20.81
C THR A 144 -21.43 -22.49 22.19
N ARG A 145 -21.40 -21.16 22.30
CA ARG A 145 -21.66 -20.43 23.54
C ARG A 145 -23.16 -20.42 23.92
N THR A 146 -24.05 -20.40 22.95
CA THR A 146 -25.51 -20.42 23.19
C THR A 146 -26.07 -21.82 23.41
N ALA A 147 -25.29 -22.86 23.09
CA ALA A 147 -25.66 -24.22 23.45
C ALA A 147 -25.49 -24.41 24.98
N SER A 148 -26.59 -24.30 25.71
CA SER A 148 -26.63 -24.57 27.17
C SER A 148 -25.94 -25.91 27.47
N PRO A 149 -25.12 -26.00 28.53
CA PRO A 149 -24.51 -27.26 28.90
C PRO A 149 -25.61 -28.32 29.15
N PRO A 150 -25.39 -29.55 28.69
CA PRO A 150 -26.38 -30.59 28.86
C PRO A 150 -26.76 -30.69 30.35
N LYS A 151 -28.05 -30.54 30.65
CA LYS A 151 -28.56 -30.69 32.01
C LYS A 151 -28.06 -32.02 32.58
N ARG A 152 -27.15 -31.98 33.55
CA ARG A 152 -26.72 -33.16 34.31
C ARG A 152 -28.00 -33.83 34.89
N LYS A 153 -28.34 -34.98 34.33
CA LYS A 153 -29.39 -35.82 34.93
C LYS A 153 -28.93 -36.16 36.36
N LYS A 154 -29.60 -35.59 37.35
CA LYS A 154 -29.40 -35.99 38.75
C LYS A 154 -29.65 -37.49 38.86
N ALA A 155 -28.59 -38.23 39.21
CA ALA A 155 -28.71 -39.64 39.49
C ALA A 155 -29.75 -39.81 40.64
N ARG A 156 -30.78 -40.60 40.36
CA ARG A 156 -31.75 -40.99 41.44
C ARG A 156 -30.99 -41.85 42.46
N PRO A 157 -31.12 -41.54 43.76
CA PRO A 157 -30.59 -42.45 44.79
C PRO A 157 -31.32 -43.78 44.66
N LYS A 158 -30.59 -44.88 44.61
CA LYS A 158 -31.10 -46.21 44.74
C LYS A 158 -31.57 -46.40 46.21
N LYS A 159 -32.84 -46.80 46.38
CA LYS A 159 -33.34 -47.30 47.63
C LYS A 159 -32.86 -48.73 47.85
#